data_bf7e5f08146cb44fce12921acc7b5392
#
_entry.id   bf7e5f08146cb44fce12921acc7b5392
#
_cell.length_a   1.000
_cell.length_b   1.000
_cell.length_c   1.000
_cell.angle_alpha   90.00
_cell.angle_beta   90.00
_cell.angle_gamma   90.00
#
_symmetry.space_group_name_H-M   'P 1'
#
loop_
_entity.id
_entity.type
_entity.pdbx_description
1 polymer ?
#
loop_
_entity_poly.entity_id
_entity_poly.type
_entity_poly.pdbx_seq_one_letter_code
_entity_poly.pdbx_strand_id
1 'polypeptide(L)'
;MKNRLPADFLWGNSVSSMQTEGAWNEGGKGMSVYDIRQPAEFASDWKVATDSYHRYREDFDLMQDLGMNCYRFQIAWSRVCPDGDGEFNEQGIAFYHQFIDELLARGIEPMICLYHFDMPLSLAERYNGFTDRRVMDAFIRYGQKMIACYGDKVKYWLTFNEQNLYHSPEAFLISGYLQGEKTLRELYLIQHHVMMAHVHLTHYLHQTKPQCLMGGMLAHALVYPATCKPRDILCAQQLDEFLNQNLLRAYAGEGYSPEVMHFVAAEGFDDIYRPEDLALMATVKVDYLAFSYYASRTLNSDAIPPGTAVNNYMLFGNQDNPFLKATEWNWQIDPLGFRTIITRYYNDWRLPVFPIENGIGVIESWDGEHPIADDYRIAYHRDHINAMKAAIFEDGAQVIGYLGWGLIDILSSQGDMRKRYGVVYVNRENHDLKDLRRVPKKIYAWLKQVFRSNGEAM
;
A
#
# COMPACT_ATOMS: atom_id res chain seq x y z
N MET A 1 -18.85 -27.07 11.09
CA MET A 1 -17.60 -26.77 10.34
C MET A 1 -17.79 -25.72 9.22
N LYS A 2 -18.94 -25.05 9.12
CA LYS A 2 -19.23 -24.17 7.96
C LYS A 2 -18.62 -22.77 8.00
N ASN A 3 -18.01 -22.31 9.06
CA ASN A 3 -17.54 -20.90 9.19
C ASN A 3 -16.15 -20.79 9.84
N ARG A 4 -15.21 -21.67 9.47
CA ARG A 4 -13.81 -21.60 9.92
C ARG A 4 -12.92 -21.14 8.78
N LEU A 5 -12.04 -20.19 9.06
CA LEU A 5 -10.99 -19.79 8.15
C LEU A 5 -10.00 -20.92 7.91
N PRO A 6 -9.31 -20.98 6.75
CA PRO A 6 -8.25 -21.94 6.50
C PRO A 6 -7.18 -21.93 7.60
N ALA A 7 -6.55 -23.07 7.86
CA ALA A 7 -5.52 -23.16 8.90
C ALA A 7 -4.25 -22.34 8.56
N ASP A 8 -4.03 -22.08 7.28
CA ASP A 8 -2.94 -21.30 6.72
C ASP A 8 -3.33 -19.84 6.44
N PHE A 9 -4.45 -19.36 6.99
CA PHE A 9 -4.89 -17.97 6.86
C PHE A 9 -3.85 -17.05 7.48
N LEU A 10 -3.50 -15.98 6.76
CA LEU A 10 -2.46 -15.05 7.16
C LEU A 10 -3.02 -13.90 8.00
N TRP A 11 -2.44 -13.73 9.19
CA TRP A 11 -2.75 -12.65 10.12
C TRP A 11 -1.52 -11.80 10.39
N GLY A 12 -1.65 -10.48 10.30
CA GLY A 12 -0.50 -9.65 10.57
C GLY A 12 -0.70 -8.15 10.38
N ASN A 13 0.39 -7.49 10.05
CA ASN A 13 0.46 -6.05 9.84
C ASN A 13 1.38 -5.68 8.68
N SER A 14 1.23 -4.44 8.22
CA SER A 14 2.01 -3.83 7.14
C SER A 14 2.66 -2.53 7.58
N VAL A 15 3.80 -2.22 6.97
CA VAL A 15 4.51 -0.94 7.13
C VAL A 15 5.22 -0.53 5.84
N SER A 16 5.68 0.74 5.80
CA SER A 16 6.64 1.23 4.82
C SER A 16 8.00 1.53 5.47
N SER A 17 9.06 1.52 4.69
CA SER A 17 10.41 1.82 5.20
C SER A 17 10.55 3.25 5.67
N MET A 18 10.07 4.22 4.89
CA MET A 18 10.24 5.65 5.20
C MET A 18 9.46 6.08 6.45
N GLN A 19 8.40 5.37 6.82
CA GLN A 19 7.59 5.67 8.00
C GLN A 19 8.10 4.99 9.28
N THR A 20 9.04 4.04 9.17
CA THR A 20 9.49 3.20 10.30
C THR A 20 10.99 3.13 10.49
N GLU A 21 11.77 2.90 9.46
CA GLU A 21 13.18 2.54 9.60
C GLU A 21 14.02 3.61 10.28
N GLY A 22 13.95 4.85 9.80
CA GLY A 22 14.93 5.85 10.19
C GLY A 22 16.31 5.51 9.63
N ALA A 23 17.39 5.80 10.38
CA ALA A 23 18.78 5.52 9.98
C ALA A 23 19.06 5.99 8.53
N TRP A 24 18.59 7.19 8.20
CA TRP A 24 18.54 7.75 6.86
C TRP A 24 19.92 7.89 6.19
N ASN A 25 20.99 8.01 6.98
CA ASN A 25 22.38 8.18 6.54
C ASN A 25 23.30 7.08 7.07
N GLU A 26 22.76 5.91 7.45
CA GLU A 26 23.54 4.80 8.00
C GLU A 26 23.59 3.61 7.03
N GLY A 27 24.59 2.74 7.24
CA GLY A 27 24.73 1.51 6.47
C GLY A 27 24.94 1.72 4.97
N GLY A 28 25.46 2.87 4.56
CA GLY A 28 25.68 3.20 3.14
C GLY A 28 24.40 3.58 2.37
N LYS A 29 23.28 3.84 3.07
CA LYS A 29 22.04 4.28 2.43
C LYS A 29 22.24 5.59 1.69
N GLY A 30 21.77 5.64 0.42
CA GLY A 30 21.64 6.88 -0.33
C GLY A 30 20.42 7.69 0.10
N MET A 31 20.35 8.93 -0.37
CA MET A 31 19.17 9.79 -0.09
C MET A 31 17.97 9.37 -0.93
N SER A 32 16.79 9.49 -0.33
CA SER A 32 15.50 9.42 -1.00
C SER A 32 14.83 10.79 -1.07
N VAL A 33 13.77 10.90 -1.83
CA VAL A 33 12.95 12.13 -1.89
C VAL A 33 12.36 12.52 -0.54
N TYR A 34 12.20 11.58 0.40
CA TYR A 34 11.73 11.86 1.77
C TYR A 34 12.81 12.50 2.64
N ASP A 35 14.08 12.26 2.35
CA ASP A 35 15.18 12.81 3.16
C ASP A 35 15.37 14.32 2.94
N ILE A 36 14.88 14.85 1.81
CA ILE A 36 14.88 16.29 1.51
C ILE A 36 13.51 16.96 1.66
N ARG A 37 12.44 16.16 1.83
CA ARG A 37 11.08 16.68 1.93
C ARG A 37 10.92 17.50 3.19
N GLN A 38 10.39 18.74 3.03
CA GLN A 38 10.07 19.58 4.16
C GLN A 38 8.70 19.17 4.73
N PRO A 39 8.63 18.73 5.98
CA PRO A 39 7.35 18.45 6.62
C PRO A 39 6.59 19.76 6.90
N ALA A 40 5.28 19.67 7.13
CA ALA A 40 4.53 20.79 7.68
C ALA A 40 5.10 21.18 9.06
N GLU A 41 4.90 22.43 9.50
CA GLU A 41 5.45 22.95 10.75
C GLU A 41 5.13 22.09 11.98
N PHE A 42 3.95 21.47 12.01
CA PHE A 42 3.51 20.59 13.09
C PHE A 42 3.96 19.13 12.92
N ALA A 43 4.52 18.75 11.76
CA ALA A 43 4.90 17.37 11.46
C ALA A 43 6.40 17.11 11.64
N SER A 44 6.78 15.85 11.69
CA SER A 44 8.18 15.41 11.77
C SER A 44 8.76 15.15 10.38
N ASP A 45 10.07 15.28 10.25
CA ASP A 45 10.79 14.66 9.15
C ASP A 45 10.84 13.12 9.32
N TRP A 46 11.33 12.41 8.29
CA TRP A 46 11.39 10.94 8.26
C TRP A 46 12.76 10.36 8.65
N LYS A 47 13.70 11.19 9.13
CA LYS A 47 15.10 10.79 9.33
C LYS A 47 15.31 9.75 10.42
N VAL A 48 14.52 9.85 11.50
CA VAL A 48 14.53 8.86 12.59
C VAL A 48 13.31 7.94 12.51
N ALA A 49 12.16 8.44 12.09
CA ALA A 49 10.90 7.73 12.06
C ALA A 49 10.61 7.08 13.43
N THR A 50 10.49 5.76 13.51
CA THR A 50 10.33 5.02 14.76
C THR A 50 11.57 4.20 15.12
N ASP A 51 12.67 4.45 14.43
CA ASP A 51 13.96 3.80 14.64
C ASP A 51 13.91 2.26 14.51
N SER A 52 13.03 1.77 13.64
CA SER A 52 12.91 0.32 13.44
C SER A 52 14.16 -0.31 12.84
N TYR A 53 15.02 0.45 12.16
CA TYR A 53 16.31 -0.05 11.68
C TYR A 53 17.16 -0.66 12.82
N HIS A 54 17.18 -0.04 14.00
CA HIS A 54 17.90 -0.53 15.16
C HIS A 54 17.03 -1.42 16.07
N ARG A 55 15.69 -1.25 16.04
CA ARG A 55 14.77 -1.85 17.01
C ARG A 55 13.87 -2.96 16.43
N TYR A 56 14.04 -3.37 15.18
CA TYR A 56 13.13 -4.32 14.54
C TYR A 56 13.01 -5.66 15.29
N ARG A 57 14.05 -6.11 16.01
CA ARG A 57 13.96 -7.34 16.82
C ARG A 57 12.96 -7.21 17.97
N GLU A 58 12.94 -6.06 18.65
CA GLU A 58 11.94 -5.74 19.68
C GLU A 58 10.53 -5.77 19.06
N ASP A 59 10.37 -5.16 17.90
CA ASP A 59 9.09 -5.15 17.19
C ASP A 59 8.67 -6.57 16.77
N PHE A 60 9.61 -7.40 16.32
CA PHE A 60 9.33 -8.80 15.94
C PHE A 60 8.99 -9.70 17.13
N ASP A 61 9.55 -9.47 18.30
CA ASP A 61 9.17 -10.17 19.52
C ASP A 61 7.71 -9.86 19.90
N LEU A 62 7.28 -8.61 19.74
CA LEU A 62 5.87 -8.23 19.90
C LEU A 62 4.96 -8.88 18.86
N MET A 63 5.40 -9.01 17.61
CA MET A 63 4.64 -9.71 16.56
C MET A 63 4.47 -11.20 16.90
N GLN A 64 5.53 -11.86 17.35
CA GLN A 64 5.49 -13.26 17.75
C GLN A 64 4.57 -13.47 18.96
N ASP A 65 4.67 -12.62 19.98
CA ASP A 65 3.79 -12.68 21.14
C ASP A 65 2.32 -12.43 20.76
N LEU A 66 2.06 -11.53 19.82
CA LEU A 66 0.71 -11.26 19.31
C LEU A 66 0.11 -12.47 18.56
N GLY A 67 0.95 -13.34 18.03
CA GLY A 67 0.54 -14.49 17.21
C GLY A 67 0.42 -14.15 15.72
N MET A 68 1.12 -13.13 15.27
CA MET A 68 1.23 -12.83 13.83
C MET A 68 1.98 -13.94 13.11
N ASN A 69 1.52 -14.26 11.90
CA ASN A 69 2.18 -15.22 11.01
C ASN A 69 2.53 -14.62 9.63
N CYS A 70 2.28 -13.33 9.41
CA CYS A 70 2.68 -12.62 8.21
C CYS A 70 3.03 -11.16 8.54
N TYR A 71 4.07 -10.64 7.90
CA TYR A 71 4.46 -9.23 8.00
C TYR A 71 4.87 -8.68 6.66
N ARG A 72 4.12 -7.67 6.17
CA ARG A 72 4.45 -6.95 4.96
C ARG A 72 5.31 -5.75 5.30
N PHE A 73 6.50 -5.70 4.70
CA PHE A 73 7.45 -4.59 4.81
C PHE A 73 7.97 -4.16 3.45
N GLN A 74 8.64 -3.04 3.40
CA GLN A 74 9.22 -2.50 2.17
C GLN A 74 10.75 -2.56 2.26
N ILE A 75 11.40 -2.91 1.15
CA ILE A 75 12.83 -2.69 0.96
C ILE A 75 13.03 -1.25 0.50
N ALA A 76 13.78 -0.44 1.25
CA ALA A 76 14.15 0.90 0.83
C ALA A 76 15.13 0.81 -0.35
N TRP A 77 14.70 1.26 -1.53
CA TRP A 77 15.51 1.19 -2.75
C TRP A 77 16.86 1.86 -2.58
N SER A 78 16.90 3.08 -2.01
CA SER A 78 18.15 3.82 -1.77
C SER A 78 19.06 3.19 -0.69
N ARG A 79 18.56 2.26 0.13
CA ARG A 79 19.41 1.51 1.08
C ARG A 79 20.20 0.41 0.40
N VAL A 80 19.63 -0.25 -0.60
CA VAL A 80 20.25 -1.37 -1.33
C VAL A 80 20.91 -0.94 -2.64
N CYS A 81 20.53 0.21 -3.17
CA CYS A 81 21.14 0.84 -4.35
C CYS A 81 21.13 2.37 -4.15
N PRO A 82 22.19 2.96 -3.57
CA PRO A 82 22.18 4.36 -3.10
C PRO A 82 21.81 5.39 -4.15
N ASP A 83 22.28 5.24 -5.39
CA ASP A 83 21.97 6.11 -6.52
C ASP A 83 20.74 5.66 -7.33
N GLY A 84 20.17 4.52 -6.98
CA GLY A 84 19.03 3.91 -7.66
C GLY A 84 19.39 3.09 -8.89
N ASP A 85 20.37 3.52 -9.67
CA ASP A 85 20.86 2.85 -10.90
C ASP A 85 22.37 2.54 -10.87
N GLY A 86 23.07 2.88 -9.78
CA GLY A 86 24.48 2.64 -9.58
C GLY A 86 24.80 1.25 -9.01
N GLU A 87 25.91 1.16 -8.28
CA GLU A 87 26.33 -0.06 -7.60
C GLU A 87 25.37 -0.43 -6.45
N PHE A 88 25.19 -1.73 -6.23
CA PHE A 88 24.43 -2.22 -5.10
C PHE A 88 25.22 -2.12 -3.80
N ASN A 89 24.54 -1.75 -2.72
CA ASN A 89 25.10 -1.64 -1.38
C ASN A 89 24.96 -2.97 -0.64
N GLU A 90 26.05 -3.71 -0.51
CA GLU A 90 26.04 -5.02 0.16
C GLU A 90 25.67 -4.93 1.65
N GLN A 91 25.94 -3.81 2.33
CA GLN A 91 25.50 -3.62 3.72
C GLN A 91 23.95 -3.53 3.82
N GLY A 92 23.32 -2.81 2.90
CA GLY A 92 21.87 -2.74 2.83
C GLY A 92 21.24 -4.09 2.49
N ILE A 93 21.84 -4.83 1.55
CA ILE A 93 21.37 -6.19 1.21
C ILE A 93 21.52 -7.14 2.41
N ALA A 94 22.64 -7.09 3.13
CA ALA A 94 22.86 -7.90 4.31
C ALA A 94 21.89 -7.56 5.46
N PHE A 95 21.55 -6.29 5.63
CA PHE A 95 20.55 -5.86 6.60
C PHE A 95 19.21 -6.55 6.36
N TYR A 96 18.70 -6.53 5.12
CA TYR A 96 17.43 -7.20 4.81
C TYR A 96 17.52 -8.73 4.83
N HIS A 97 18.67 -9.34 4.58
CA HIS A 97 18.87 -10.77 4.84
C HIS A 97 18.63 -11.11 6.32
N GLN A 98 19.25 -10.34 7.23
CA GLN A 98 19.06 -10.53 8.67
C GLN A 98 17.60 -10.26 9.09
N PHE A 99 17.01 -9.20 8.57
CA PHE A 99 15.61 -8.83 8.83
C PHE A 99 14.65 -9.97 8.46
N ILE A 100 14.81 -10.55 7.27
CA ILE A 100 14.01 -11.68 6.78
C ILE A 100 14.27 -12.93 7.62
N ASP A 101 15.52 -13.25 7.93
CA ASP A 101 15.88 -14.43 8.74
C ASP A 101 15.29 -14.35 10.16
N GLU A 102 15.27 -13.16 10.77
CA GLU A 102 14.66 -12.92 12.07
C GLU A 102 13.13 -13.07 12.06
N LEU A 103 12.44 -12.70 10.97
CA LEU A 103 11.02 -12.97 10.80
C LEU A 103 10.75 -14.46 10.69
N LEU A 104 11.47 -15.15 9.81
CA LEU A 104 11.33 -16.59 9.59
C LEU A 104 11.63 -17.42 10.85
N ALA A 105 12.65 -17.00 11.62
CA ALA A 105 12.98 -17.66 12.91
C ALA A 105 11.85 -17.56 13.93
N ARG A 106 10.95 -16.58 13.81
CA ARG A 106 9.76 -16.42 14.65
C ARG A 106 8.49 -16.99 14.03
N GLY A 107 8.59 -17.70 12.89
CA GLY A 107 7.44 -18.28 12.19
C GLY A 107 6.55 -17.24 11.52
N ILE A 108 7.11 -16.08 11.17
CA ILE A 108 6.41 -14.98 10.50
C ILE A 108 6.80 -14.97 9.02
N GLU A 109 5.83 -15.19 8.13
CA GLU A 109 6.03 -15.14 6.69
C GLU A 109 6.32 -13.69 6.25
N PRO A 110 7.49 -13.43 5.63
CA PRO A 110 7.78 -12.11 5.10
C PRO A 110 7.02 -11.87 3.79
N MET A 111 6.49 -10.66 3.62
CA MET A 111 5.90 -10.17 2.38
C MET A 111 6.62 -8.89 1.97
N ILE A 112 7.26 -8.90 0.81
CA ILE A 112 8.07 -7.78 0.33
C ILE A 112 7.27 -6.88 -0.61
N CYS A 113 7.29 -5.58 -0.34
CA CYS A 113 6.95 -4.51 -1.27
C CYS A 113 8.24 -3.84 -1.77
N LEU A 114 8.40 -3.70 -3.08
CA LEU A 114 9.62 -3.13 -3.65
C LEU A 114 9.63 -1.61 -3.67
N TYR A 115 8.46 -0.96 -3.74
CA TYR A 115 8.35 0.49 -3.78
C TYR A 115 7.15 1.01 -3.00
N HIS A 116 7.40 1.94 -2.08
CA HIS A 116 6.38 2.65 -1.29
C HIS A 116 6.72 4.15 -1.23
N PHE A 117 6.90 4.75 -2.42
CA PHE A 117 7.02 6.19 -2.69
C PHE A 117 8.39 6.84 -2.41
N ASP A 118 9.37 6.08 -1.96
CA ASP A 118 10.70 6.54 -1.55
C ASP A 118 11.73 6.50 -2.69
N MET A 119 11.44 7.19 -3.79
CA MET A 119 12.36 7.29 -4.94
C MET A 119 13.77 7.68 -4.50
N PRO A 120 14.84 6.98 -4.94
CA PRO A 120 16.20 7.48 -4.78
C PRO A 120 16.34 8.89 -5.34
N LEU A 121 16.87 9.81 -4.52
CA LEU A 121 16.91 11.23 -4.87
C LEU A 121 17.66 11.48 -6.18
N SER A 122 18.76 10.77 -6.40
CA SER A 122 19.56 10.85 -7.62
C SER A 122 18.73 10.59 -8.90
N LEU A 123 17.81 9.62 -8.87
CA LEU A 123 16.92 9.35 -10.01
C LEU A 123 15.86 10.44 -10.20
N ALA A 124 15.31 10.96 -9.10
CA ALA A 124 14.37 12.06 -9.14
C ALA A 124 15.00 13.34 -9.71
N GLU A 125 16.23 13.68 -9.28
CA GLU A 125 16.96 14.86 -9.75
C GLU A 125 17.41 14.74 -11.20
N ARG A 126 17.95 13.59 -11.60
CA ARG A 126 18.48 13.39 -12.96
C ARG A 126 17.41 13.18 -14.02
N TYR A 127 16.33 12.49 -13.65
CA TYR A 127 15.36 11.96 -14.62
C TYR A 127 13.90 12.32 -14.29
N ASN A 128 13.65 13.07 -13.23
CA ASN A 128 12.30 13.45 -12.80
C ASN A 128 11.38 12.22 -12.49
N GLY A 129 11.96 11.18 -11.91
CA GLY A 129 11.23 9.99 -11.49
C GLY A 129 10.69 9.16 -12.65
N PHE A 130 9.53 8.54 -12.44
CA PHE A 130 8.92 7.63 -13.42
C PHE A 130 8.37 8.31 -14.69
N THR A 131 8.57 9.61 -14.88
CA THR A 131 8.37 10.23 -16.20
C THR A 131 9.38 9.75 -17.23
N ASP A 132 10.52 9.26 -16.81
CA ASP A 132 11.60 8.78 -17.67
C ASP A 132 11.71 7.24 -17.63
N ARG A 133 11.76 6.63 -18.82
CA ARG A 133 11.87 5.17 -18.97
C ARG A 133 13.14 4.61 -18.34
N ARG A 134 14.21 5.41 -18.25
CA ARG A 134 15.46 5.00 -17.55
C ARG A 134 15.23 4.70 -16.06
N VAL A 135 14.29 5.40 -15.41
CA VAL A 135 13.91 5.11 -14.03
C VAL A 135 13.13 3.81 -13.93
N MET A 136 12.25 3.53 -14.91
CA MET A 136 11.59 2.23 -15.04
C MET A 136 12.64 1.10 -15.17
N ASP A 137 13.62 1.25 -16.05
CA ASP A 137 14.67 0.26 -16.26
C ASP A 137 15.54 0.07 -15.00
N ALA A 138 15.87 1.15 -14.29
CA ALA A 138 16.58 1.10 -13.01
C ALA A 138 15.77 0.35 -11.95
N PHE A 139 14.44 0.56 -11.89
CA PHE A 139 13.56 -0.15 -10.98
C PHE A 139 13.46 -1.65 -11.31
N ILE A 140 13.40 -2.01 -12.58
CA ILE A 140 13.41 -3.40 -13.03
C ILE A 140 14.72 -4.07 -12.57
N ARG A 141 15.87 -3.44 -12.81
CA ARG A 141 17.17 -3.96 -12.38
C ARG A 141 17.25 -4.15 -10.85
N TYR A 142 16.76 -3.17 -10.09
CA TYR A 142 16.66 -3.24 -8.63
C TYR A 142 15.77 -4.41 -8.18
N GLY A 143 14.57 -4.52 -8.73
CA GLY A 143 13.62 -5.58 -8.38
C GLY A 143 14.17 -6.98 -8.72
N GLN A 144 14.81 -7.15 -9.88
CA GLN A 144 15.46 -8.40 -10.25
C GLN A 144 16.57 -8.80 -9.25
N LYS A 145 17.39 -7.84 -8.80
CA LYS A 145 18.40 -8.10 -7.76
C LYS A 145 17.76 -8.53 -6.45
N MET A 146 16.68 -7.88 -6.02
CA MET A 146 15.97 -8.24 -4.76
C MET A 146 15.34 -9.62 -4.85
N ILE A 147 14.70 -9.94 -5.98
CA ILE A 147 14.14 -11.29 -6.23
C ILE A 147 15.25 -12.35 -6.21
N ALA A 148 16.39 -12.08 -6.83
CA ALA A 148 17.54 -12.98 -6.80
C ALA A 148 18.09 -13.20 -5.38
N CYS A 149 18.16 -12.14 -4.57
CA CYS A 149 18.68 -12.22 -3.20
C CYS A 149 17.71 -12.93 -2.23
N TYR A 150 16.41 -12.69 -2.34
CA TYR A 150 15.46 -13.09 -1.29
C TYR A 150 14.39 -14.09 -1.75
N GLY A 151 14.26 -14.36 -3.06
CA GLY A 151 13.19 -15.19 -3.61
C GLY A 151 13.20 -16.66 -3.16
N ASP A 152 14.30 -17.16 -2.60
CA ASP A 152 14.35 -18.49 -2.01
C ASP A 152 13.78 -18.55 -0.58
N LYS A 153 13.61 -17.40 0.06
CA LYS A 153 13.12 -17.24 1.43
C LYS A 153 11.75 -16.58 1.53
N VAL A 154 11.36 -15.79 0.53
CA VAL A 154 10.16 -14.96 0.55
C VAL A 154 9.22 -15.39 -0.54
N LYS A 155 8.00 -15.77 -0.15
CA LYS A 155 6.97 -16.26 -1.05
C LYS A 155 6.12 -15.13 -1.67
N TYR A 156 5.76 -14.10 -0.90
CA TYR A 156 4.81 -13.06 -1.28
C TYR A 156 5.51 -11.76 -1.68
N TRP A 157 5.19 -11.25 -2.87
CA TRP A 157 5.83 -10.07 -3.46
C TRP A 157 4.79 -9.07 -3.95
N LEU A 158 5.13 -7.79 -3.83
CA LEU A 158 4.47 -6.65 -4.45
C LEU A 158 5.53 -5.78 -5.11
N THR A 159 5.25 -5.27 -6.30
CA THR A 159 6.13 -4.29 -6.95
C THR A 159 5.92 -2.89 -6.39
N PHE A 160 4.69 -2.42 -6.37
CA PHE A 160 4.32 -1.07 -5.95
C PHE A 160 3.24 -1.12 -4.87
N ASN A 161 3.39 -0.25 -3.89
CA ASN A 161 2.29 0.08 -2.99
C ASN A 161 1.24 0.89 -3.73
N GLU A 162 -0.05 0.56 -3.54
CA GLU A 162 -1.19 1.36 -3.99
C GLU A 162 -1.05 1.90 -5.42
N GLN A 163 -0.84 1.01 -6.37
CA GLN A 163 -0.46 1.37 -7.75
C GLN A 163 -1.51 2.23 -8.47
N ASN A 164 -2.79 2.18 -8.07
CA ASN A 164 -3.83 3.02 -8.66
C ASN A 164 -3.70 4.51 -8.28
N LEU A 165 -2.90 4.87 -7.28
CA LEU A 165 -2.60 6.28 -6.98
C LEU A 165 -1.86 6.96 -8.13
N TYR A 166 -1.14 6.20 -8.96
CA TYR A 166 -0.53 6.73 -10.19
C TYR A 166 -1.54 7.10 -11.26
N HIS A 167 -2.83 6.76 -11.09
CA HIS A 167 -3.93 7.08 -12.01
C HIS A 167 -4.66 8.38 -11.62
N SER A 168 -4.20 9.06 -10.58
CA SER A 168 -4.71 10.33 -10.07
C SER A 168 -3.58 11.36 -9.95
N PRO A 169 -3.87 12.63 -9.65
CA PRO A 169 -2.84 13.64 -9.40
C PRO A 169 -1.81 13.32 -8.31
N GLU A 170 -2.10 12.39 -7.43
CA GLU A 170 -1.16 11.81 -6.45
C GLU A 170 0.11 11.26 -7.11
N ALA A 171 0.03 10.83 -8.37
CA ALA A 171 1.15 10.31 -9.15
C ALA A 171 2.38 11.21 -9.10
N PHE A 172 2.19 12.52 -9.15
CA PHE A 172 3.29 13.48 -9.13
C PHE A 172 4.00 13.57 -7.78
N LEU A 173 3.30 13.24 -6.70
CA LEU A 173 3.89 13.22 -5.35
C LEU A 173 4.72 11.97 -5.11
N ILE A 174 4.27 10.82 -5.65
CA ILE A 174 4.79 9.49 -5.30
C ILE A 174 5.75 8.88 -6.34
N SER A 175 5.86 9.51 -7.52
CA SER A 175 6.67 9.00 -8.64
C SER A 175 8.10 9.53 -8.71
N GLY A 176 8.52 10.36 -7.76
CA GLY A 176 9.80 11.06 -7.83
C GLY A 176 9.81 12.27 -8.78
N TYR A 177 8.63 12.81 -9.10
CA TYR A 177 8.49 14.01 -9.91
C TYR A 177 8.85 15.26 -9.10
N LEU A 178 9.89 15.98 -9.52
CA LEU A 178 10.38 17.15 -8.79
C LEU A 178 10.08 18.47 -9.48
N GLN A 179 9.98 18.50 -10.82
CA GLN A 179 9.88 19.74 -11.58
C GLN A 179 9.09 19.58 -12.88
N GLY A 180 8.54 20.66 -13.36
CA GLY A 180 7.78 20.72 -14.60
C GLY A 180 6.28 20.95 -14.40
N GLU A 181 5.56 21.03 -15.49
CA GLU A 181 4.11 21.16 -15.49
C GLU A 181 3.47 19.77 -15.30
N LYS A 182 2.53 19.69 -14.36
CA LYS A 182 1.81 18.43 -14.06
C LYS A 182 0.68 18.22 -15.07
N THR A 183 1.05 17.84 -16.30
CA THR A 183 0.10 17.62 -17.39
C THR A 183 -0.57 16.25 -17.32
N LEU A 184 -1.70 16.11 -17.94
CA LEU A 184 -2.41 14.84 -18.06
C LEU A 184 -1.57 13.82 -18.85
N ARG A 185 -0.82 14.25 -19.87
CA ARG A 185 0.10 13.38 -20.63
C ARG A 185 1.19 12.78 -19.74
N GLU A 186 1.82 13.59 -18.88
CA GLU A 186 2.84 13.09 -17.94
C GLU A 186 2.27 12.13 -16.93
N LEU A 187 1.02 12.36 -16.47
CA LEU A 187 0.32 11.41 -15.62
C LEU A 187 0.18 10.04 -16.29
N TYR A 188 -0.26 9.99 -17.53
CA TYR A 188 -0.38 8.73 -18.27
C TYR A 188 0.97 8.08 -18.59
N LEU A 189 2.00 8.87 -18.82
CA LEU A 189 3.37 8.37 -19.01
C LEU A 189 3.91 7.70 -17.73
N ILE A 190 3.71 8.33 -16.58
CA ILE A 190 4.05 7.75 -15.27
C ILE A 190 3.29 6.42 -15.06
N GLN A 191 1.98 6.40 -15.28
CA GLN A 191 1.17 5.20 -15.16
C GLN A 191 1.74 4.04 -15.97
N HIS A 192 2.07 4.32 -17.25
CA HIS A 192 2.55 3.28 -18.15
C HIS A 192 3.92 2.75 -17.75
N HIS A 193 4.87 3.62 -17.38
CA HIS A 193 6.18 3.19 -16.91
C HIS A 193 6.10 2.35 -15.63
N VAL A 194 5.26 2.74 -14.68
CA VAL A 194 5.02 1.98 -13.44
C VAL A 194 4.38 0.62 -13.74
N MET A 195 3.39 0.58 -14.65
CA MET A 195 2.78 -0.68 -15.07
C MET A 195 3.80 -1.59 -15.78
N MET A 196 4.61 -1.05 -16.66
CA MET A 196 5.60 -1.88 -17.37
C MET A 196 6.70 -2.39 -16.44
N ALA A 197 7.11 -1.60 -15.46
CA ALA A 197 8.01 -2.09 -14.41
C ALA A 197 7.41 -3.27 -13.64
N HIS A 198 6.12 -3.17 -13.27
CA HIS A 198 5.38 -4.27 -12.64
C HIS A 198 5.33 -5.51 -13.54
N VAL A 199 4.99 -5.36 -14.81
CA VAL A 199 4.88 -6.46 -15.78
C VAL A 199 6.23 -7.18 -15.96
N HIS A 200 7.31 -6.44 -16.16
CA HIS A 200 8.65 -7.02 -16.29
C HIS A 200 9.08 -7.80 -15.04
N LEU A 201 8.83 -7.27 -13.86
CA LEU A 201 9.21 -7.94 -12.61
C LEU A 201 8.33 -9.15 -12.31
N THR A 202 7.03 -9.10 -12.62
CA THR A 202 6.13 -10.26 -12.50
C THR A 202 6.59 -11.39 -13.43
N HIS A 203 6.87 -11.04 -14.68
CA HIS A 203 7.41 -11.99 -15.65
C HIS A 203 8.73 -12.62 -15.18
N TYR A 204 9.66 -11.81 -14.70
CA TYR A 204 10.95 -12.27 -14.18
C TYR A 204 10.79 -13.19 -12.97
N LEU A 205 9.91 -12.82 -12.01
CA LEU A 205 9.64 -13.65 -10.82
C LEU A 205 9.13 -15.02 -11.21
N HIS A 206 8.13 -15.08 -12.09
CA HIS A 206 7.53 -16.36 -12.54
C HIS A 206 8.53 -17.25 -13.28
N GLN A 207 9.45 -16.66 -14.04
CA GLN A 207 10.48 -17.42 -14.75
C GLN A 207 11.59 -17.93 -13.83
N THR A 208 12.01 -17.14 -12.84
CA THR A 208 13.19 -17.45 -12.04
C THR A 208 12.88 -18.05 -10.68
N LYS A 209 11.70 -17.77 -10.14
CA LYS A 209 11.22 -18.20 -8.81
C LYS A 209 9.75 -18.64 -8.87
N PRO A 210 9.42 -19.74 -9.58
CA PRO A 210 8.04 -20.14 -9.82
C PRO A 210 7.25 -20.52 -8.56
N GLN A 211 7.91 -20.70 -7.42
CA GLN A 211 7.30 -20.91 -6.12
C GLN A 211 6.82 -19.61 -5.44
N CYS A 212 7.27 -18.46 -5.93
CA CYS A 212 6.88 -17.15 -5.41
C CYS A 212 5.61 -16.63 -6.08
N LEU A 213 4.90 -15.76 -5.38
CA LEU A 213 3.64 -15.16 -5.82
C LEU A 213 3.80 -13.64 -5.92
N MET A 214 3.41 -13.09 -7.07
CA MET A 214 3.35 -11.65 -7.29
C MET A 214 1.90 -11.15 -7.16
N GLY A 215 1.67 -10.18 -6.28
CA GLY A 215 0.40 -9.50 -6.16
C GLY A 215 0.34 -8.18 -6.91
N GLY A 216 -0.87 -7.78 -7.27
CA GLY A 216 -1.19 -6.41 -7.68
C GLY A 216 -1.90 -5.71 -6.54
N MET A 217 -1.54 -4.46 -6.22
CA MET A 217 -2.07 -3.75 -5.05
C MET A 217 -2.68 -2.39 -5.40
N LEU A 218 -3.86 -2.14 -4.86
CA LEU A 218 -4.59 -0.88 -4.98
C LEU A 218 -4.88 -0.24 -3.63
N ALA A 219 -4.92 1.10 -3.59
CA ALA A 219 -5.64 1.85 -2.56
C ALA A 219 -7.12 1.88 -2.97
N HIS A 220 -7.96 1.06 -2.37
CA HIS A 220 -9.35 0.98 -2.82
C HIS A 220 -10.30 1.62 -1.81
N ALA A 221 -10.72 2.83 -2.09
CA ALA A 221 -11.89 3.43 -1.47
C ALA A 221 -13.11 3.15 -2.36
N LEU A 222 -14.12 2.46 -1.85
CA LEU A 222 -15.37 2.28 -2.60
C LEU A 222 -16.01 3.64 -2.85
N VAL A 223 -16.37 3.94 -4.09
CA VAL A 223 -16.97 5.22 -4.47
C VAL A 223 -18.49 5.06 -4.62
N TYR A 224 -19.24 5.69 -3.72
CA TYR A 224 -20.69 5.77 -3.81
C TYR A 224 -21.11 6.97 -4.67
N PRO A 225 -22.13 6.82 -5.52
CA PRO A 225 -22.80 7.99 -6.09
C PRO A 225 -23.51 8.77 -4.96
N ALA A 226 -23.47 10.11 -5.00
CA ALA A 226 -24.10 10.94 -3.98
C ALA A 226 -25.62 10.74 -3.88
N THR A 227 -26.24 10.43 -5.01
CA THR A 227 -27.69 10.14 -5.13
C THR A 227 -27.92 9.06 -6.17
N CYS A 228 -29.19 8.64 -6.33
CA CYS A 228 -29.60 7.77 -7.45
C CYS A 228 -29.74 8.50 -8.79
N LYS A 229 -29.30 9.75 -8.90
CA LYS A 229 -29.27 10.53 -10.14
C LYS A 229 -28.39 9.79 -11.17
N PRO A 230 -28.87 9.56 -12.41
CA PRO A 230 -28.10 8.80 -13.41
C PRO A 230 -26.69 9.33 -13.65
N ARG A 231 -26.48 10.65 -13.59
CA ARG A 231 -25.17 11.26 -13.77
C ARG A 231 -24.23 10.96 -12.59
N ASP A 232 -24.71 10.93 -11.34
CA ASP A 232 -23.90 10.54 -10.18
C ASP A 232 -23.41 9.09 -10.31
N ILE A 233 -24.30 8.19 -10.75
CA ILE A 233 -23.97 6.79 -10.98
C ILE A 233 -22.93 6.64 -12.09
N LEU A 234 -23.14 7.33 -13.23
CA LEU A 234 -22.19 7.29 -14.35
C LEU A 234 -20.81 7.82 -13.96
N CYS A 235 -20.75 8.96 -13.27
CA CYS A 235 -19.47 9.53 -12.83
C CYS A 235 -18.73 8.63 -11.83
N ALA A 236 -19.46 8.00 -10.89
CA ALA A 236 -18.85 7.06 -9.96
C ALA A 236 -18.31 5.80 -10.67
N GLN A 237 -19.05 5.29 -11.66
CA GLN A 237 -18.62 4.16 -12.48
C GLN A 237 -17.38 4.51 -13.33
N GLN A 238 -17.37 5.67 -13.99
CA GLN A 238 -16.23 6.13 -14.78
C GLN A 238 -14.99 6.33 -13.91
N LEU A 239 -15.15 6.90 -12.73
CA LEU A 239 -14.03 7.05 -11.79
C LEU A 239 -13.44 5.70 -11.38
N ASP A 240 -14.29 4.71 -11.07
CA ASP A 240 -13.83 3.34 -10.74
C ASP A 240 -13.12 2.71 -11.94
N GLU A 241 -13.63 2.89 -13.17
CA GLU A 241 -12.99 2.36 -14.39
C GLU A 241 -11.59 2.96 -14.60
N PHE A 242 -11.43 4.29 -14.50
CA PHE A 242 -10.16 4.97 -14.74
C PHE A 242 -9.13 4.75 -13.64
N LEU A 243 -9.54 4.69 -12.38
CA LEU A 243 -8.61 4.55 -11.26
C LEU A 243 -8.33 3.09 -10.88
N ASN A 244 -9.31 2.21 -10.96
CA ASN A 244 -9.22 0.87 -10.41
C ASN A 244 -9.32 -0.22 -11.48
N GLN A 245 -10.41 -0.27 -12.25
CA GLN A 245 -10.67 -1.36 -13.20
C GLN A 245 -9.63 -1.41 -14.32
N ASN A 246 -9.16 -0.26 -14.80
CA ASN A 246 -8.07 -0.20 -15.77
C ASN A 246 -6.82 -0.95 -15.30
N LEU A 247 -6.46 -0.77 -14.02
CA LEU A 247 -5.33 -1.45 -13.41
C LEU A 247 -5.61 -2.93 -13.15
N LEU A 248 -6.80 -3.27 -12.65
CA LEU A 248 -7.21 -4.66 -12.39
C LEU A 248 -7.22 -5.51 -13.66
N ARG A 249 -7.67 -4.95 -14.80
CA ARG A 249 -7.59 -5.60 -16.12
C ARG A 249 -6.16 -5.92 -16.51
N ALA A 250 -5.27 -4.94 -16.36
CA ALA A 250 -3.86 -5.12 -16.65
C ALA A 250 -3.22 -6.20 -15.76
N TYR A 251 -3.54 -6.24 -14.48
CA TYR A 251 -3.12 -7.29 -13.55
C TYR A 251 -3.64 -8.68 -13.94
N ALA A 252 -4.84 -8.75 -14.49
CA ALA A 252 -5.44 -10.00 -14.97
C ALA A 252 -4.90 -10.45 -16.35
N GLY A 253 -4.02 -9.69 -16.99
CA GLY A 253 -3.48 -9.99 -18.32
C GLY A 253 -4.43 -9.62 -19.46
N GLU A 254 -5.45 -8.80 -19.22
CA GLU A 254 -6.44 -8.37 -20.23
C GLU A 254 -6.03 -7.07 -20.95
N GLY A 255 -4.90 -6.46 -20.55
CA GLY A 255 -4.50 -5.15 -21.05
C GLY A 255 -5.22 -3.98 -20.36
N TYR A 256 -5.08 -2.79 -20.92
CA TYR A 256 -5.77 -1.61 -20.41
C TYR A 256 -7.25 -1.60 -20.80
N SER A 257 -8.06 -0.87 -20.01
CA SER A 257 -9.47 -0.66 -20.26
C SER A 257 -9.71 -0.03 -21.64
N PRO A 258 -10.67 -0.55 -22.45
CA PRO A 258 -11.04 0.06 -23.74
C PRO A 258 -11.47 1.53 -23.59
N GLU A 259 -12.18 1.89 -22.54
CA GLU A 259 -12.63 3.27 -22.28
C GLU A 259 -11.43 4.20 -22.06
N VAL A 260 -10.45 3.75 -21.25
CA VAL A 260 -9.21 4.51 -20.99
C VAL A 260 -8.38 4.63 -22.26
N MET A 261 -8.24 3.54 -23.05
CA MET A 261 -7.49 3.58 -24.30
C MET A 261 -8.13 4.49 -25.34
N HIS A 262 -9.46 4.53 -25.38
CA HIS A 262 -10.19 5.47 -26.24
C HIS A 262 -9.94 6.92 -25.83
N PHE A 263 -10.00 7.20 -24.51
CA PHE A 263 -9.70 8.52 -23.98
C PHE A 263 -8.27 8.96 -24.33
N VAL A 264 -7.28 8.10 -24.11
CA VAL A 264 -5.87 8.37 -24.40
C VAL A 264 -5.64 8.69 -25.88
N ALA A 265 -6.27 7.93 -26.78
CA ALA A 265 -6.19 8.19 -28.23
C ALA A 265 -6.86 9.53 -28.61
N ALA A 266 -8.00 9.87 -27.98
CA ALA A 266 -8.69 11.13 -28.23
C ALA A 266 -7.86 12.35 -27.76
N GLU A 267 -7.09 12.20 -26.67
CA GLU A 267 -6.15 13.22 -26.19
C GLU A 267 -4.82 13.26 -26.98
N GLY A 268 -4.58 12.30 -27.88
CA GLY A 268 -3.36 12.20 -28.65
C GLY A 268 -2.15 11.70 -27.86
N PHE A 269 -2.36 10.84 -26.86
CA PHE A 269 -1.32 10.27 -25.99
C PHE A 269 -0.96 8.83 -26.37
N ASP A 270 -1.49 8.26 -27.43
CA ASP A 270 -1.29 6.87 -27.82
C ASP A 270 0.16 6.51 -28.15
N ASP A 271 1.00 7.48 -28.47
CA ASP A 271 2.45 7.31 -28.66
C ASP A 271 3.20 6.87 -27.38
N ILE A 272 2.58 7.02 -26.20
CA ILE A 272 3.12 6.52 -24.93
C ILE A 272 3.20 4.99 -24.94
N TYR A 273 2.24 4.32 -25.57
CA TYR A 273 2.07 2.87 -25.52
C TYR A 273 2.80 2.19 -26.68
N ARG A 274 3.96 1.63 -26.40
CA ARG A 274 4.72 0.89 -27.40
C ARG A 274 4.05 -0.47 -27.67
N PRO A 275 3.99 -0.94 -28.93
CA PRO A 275 3.39 -2.22 -29.26
C PRO A 275 4.02 -3.40 -28.48
N GLU A 276 5.34 -3.39 -28.29
CA GLU A 276 6.05 -4.42 -27.54
C GLU A 276 5.68 -4.43 -26.04
N ASP A 277 5.42 -3.27 -25.43
CA ASP A 277 4.98 -3.15 -24.05
C ASP A 277 3.59 -3.78 -23.88
N LEU A 278 2.65 -3.43 -24.77
CA LEU A 278 1.29 -3.98 -24.75
C LEU A 278 1.28 -5.48 -25.01
N ALA A 279 2.13 -5.97 -25.90
CA ALA A 279 2.28 -7.38 -26.18
C ALA A 279 2.78 -8.16 -24.96
N LEU A 280 3.80 -7.65 -24.25
CA LEU A 280 4.30 -8.29 -23.03
C LEU A 280 3.23 -8.27 -21.93
N MET A 281 2.55 -7.14 -21.72
CA MET A 281 1.50 -7.00 -20.70
C MET A 281 0.39 -8.04 -20.89
N ALA A 282 0.00 -8.34 -22.10
CA ALA A 282 -1.02 -9.35 -22.41
C ALA A 282 -0.62 -10.80 -22.07
N THR A 283 0.66 -11.05 -21.76
CA THR A 283 1.18 -12.38 -21.41
C THR A 283 1.42 -12.57 -19.92
N VAL A 284 1.25 -11.53 -19.10
CA VAL A 284 1.59 -11.53 -17.68
C VAL A 284 0.34 -11.34 -16.84
N LYS A 285 0.21 -12.16 -15.79
CA LYS A 285 -0.90 -12.12 -14.85
C LYS A 285 -0.36 -12.22 -13.43
N VAL A 286 -0.94 -11.44 -12.50
CA VAL A 286 -0.65 -11.56 -11.06
C VAL A 286 -1.25 -12.83 -10.46
N ASP A 287 -0.73 -13.26 -9.31
CA ASP A 287 -1.20 -14.45 -8.60
C ASP A 287 -2.32 -14.15 -7.60
N TYR A 288 -2.39 -12.92 -7.11
CA TYR A 288 -3.42 -12.45 -6.16
C TYR A 288 -3.64 -10.94 -6.29
N LEU A 289 -4.79 -10.49 -5.83
CA LEU A 289 -5.13 -9.06 -5.75
C LEU A 289 -5.08 -8.59 -4.31
N ALA A 290 -4.22 -7.62 -4.06
CA ALA A 290 -4.09 -6.98 -2.76
C ALA A 290 -4.67 -5.56 -2.76
N PHE A 291 -5.08 -5.08 -1.61
CA PHE A 291 -5.52 -3.70 -1.48
C PHE A 291 -5.37 -3.17 -0.05
N SER A 292 -5.26 -1.84 0.05
CA SER A 292 -5.47 -1.09 1.29
C SER A 292 -6.90 -0.57 1.35
N TYR A 293 -7.48 -0.57 2.56
CA TYR A 293 -8.82 -0.04 2.79
C TYR A 293 -8.90 0.70 4.13
N TYR A 294 -9.23 1.96 4.06
CA TYR A 294 -9.38 2.81 5.25
C TYR A 294 -10.74 3.49 5.32
N ALA A 295 -11.33 3.80 4.17
CA ALA A 295 -12.56 4.56 4.06
C ALA A 295 -13.22 4.33 2.70
N SER A 296 -14.52 4.58 2.60
CA SER A 296 -15.21 4.81 1.33
C SER A 296 -15.26 6.30 0.98
N ARG A 297 -15.68 6.60 -0.24
CA ARG A 297 -15.84 7.96 -0.77
C ARG A 297 -17.24 8.11 -1.36
N THR A 298 -17.67 9.35 -1.53
CA THR A 298 -18.96 9.67 -2.18
C THR A 298 -18.74 10.78 -3.21
N LEU A 299 -19.26 10.58 -4.42
CA LEU A 299 -19.04 11.47 -5.56
C LEU A 299 -20.35 12.15 -5.97
N ASN A 300 -20.33 13.49 -5.97
CA ASN A 300 -21.41 14.35 -6.44
C ASN A 300 -21.06 14.94 -7.81
N SER A 301 -21.79 14.52 -8.85
CA SER A 301 -21.52 14.96 -10.21
C SER A 301 -21.83 16.44 -10.48
N ASP A 302 -22.69 17.07 -9.66
CA ASP A 302 -23.03 18.48 -9.82
C ASP A 302 -21.88 19.40 -9.40
N ALA A 303 -20.96 18.93 -8.58
CA ALA A 303 -19.78 19.67 -8.16
C ALA A 303 -18.61 19.54 -9.16
N ILE A 304 -18.71 18.69 -10.17
CA ILE A 304 -17.65 18.44 -11.15
C ILE A 304 -17.82 19.42 -12.33
N PRO A 305 -16.85 20.35 -12.57
CA PRO A 305 -16.92 21.26 -13.70
C PRO A 305 -16.97 20.52 -15.06
N PRO A 306 -17.67 21.06 -16.06
CA PRO A 306 -17.63 20.53 -17.42
C PRO A 306 -16.20 20.47 -17.98
N GLY A 307 -15.88 19.37 -18.67
CA GLY A 307 -14.54 19.17 -19.26
C GLY A 307 -13.47 18.67 -18.29
N THR A 308 -13.82 18.41 -17.02
CA THR A 308 -12.88 17.80 -16.07
C THR A 308 -12.54 16.38 -16.52
N ALA A 309 -11.25 16.04 -16.60
CA ALA A 309 -10.81 14.67 -16.83
C ALA A 309 -11.25 13.75 -15.67
N VAL A 310 -11.63 12.52 -15.97
CA VAL A 310 -12.11 11.53 -14.98
C VAL A 310 -11.13 11.35 -13.83
N ASN A 311 -9.83 11.32 -14.12
CA ASN A 311 -8.75 11.22 -13.13
C ASN A 311 -8.82 12.30 -12.03
N ASN A 312 -9.47 13.42 -12.30
CA ASN A 312 -9.58 14.59 -11.42
C ASN A 312 -10.96 14.71 -10.73
N TYR A 313 -11.90 13.81 -10.97
CA TYR A 313 -13.27 13.93 -10.42
C TYR A 313 -13.31 14.09 -8.91
N MET A 314 -12.43 13.40 -8.16
CA MET A 314 -12.39 13.48 -6.71
C MET A 314 -11.90 14.83 -6.17
N LEU A 315 -11.19 15.63 -6.98
CA LEU A 315 -10.77 16.97 -6.57
C LEU A 315 -11.97 17.92 -6.39
N PHE A 316 -13.06 17.66 -7.11
CA PHE A 316 -14.23 18.55 -7.14
C PHE A 316 -15.47 17.90 -6.54
N GLY A 317 -15.71 16.62 -6.86
CA GLY A 317 -16.96 15.91 -6.56
C GLY A 317 -17.00 15.18 -5.23
N ASN A 318 -15.89 15.15 -4.47
CA ASN A 318 -15.86 14.46 -3.18
C ASN A 318 -16.78 15.14 -2.16
N GLN A 319 -17.64 14.36 -1.51
CA GLN A 319 -18.48 14.83 -0.40
C GLN A 319 -18.61 13.77 0.69
N ASP A 320 -19.09 14.18 1.86
CA ASP A 320 -19.34 13.26 2.96
C ASP A 320 -20.59 12.42 2.70
N ASN A 321 -20.52 11.13 3.05
CA ASN A 321 -21.67 10.25 3.03
C ASN A 321 -22.52 10.45 4.29
N PRO A 322 -23.79 10.87 4.17
CA PRO A 322 -24.62 11.18 5.34
C PRO A 322 -24.99 9.95 6.19
N PHE A 323 -24.73 8.74 5.69
CA PHE A 323 -25.05 7.47 6.36
C PHE A 323 -23.86 6.85 7.09
N LEU A 324 -22.65 7.42 6.96
CA LEU A 324 -21.45 6.88 7.55
C LEU A 324 -20.86 7.81 8.62
N LYS A 325 -20.33 7.22 9.68
CA LYS A 325 -19.51 7.95 10.64
C LYS A 325 -18.12 8.19 10.06
N ALA A 326 -17.51 9.29 10.42
CA ALA A 326 -16.14 9.61 10.03
C ALA A 326 -15.22 9.69 11.25
N THR A 327 -13.93 9.46 11.01
CA THR A 327 -12.86 9.75 11.96
C THR A 327 -12.62 11.25 12.06
N GLU A 328 -11.80 11.69 13.02
CA GLU A 328 -11.34 13.08 13.12
C GLU A 328 -10.53 13.57 11.90
N TRP A 329 -10.08 12.66 11.05
CA TRP A 329 -9.43 12.93 9.75
C TRP A 329 -10.42 12.94 8.58
N ASN A 330 -11.71 12.95 8.86
CA ASN A 330 -12.81 12.85 7.90
C ASN A 330 -12.75 11.58 7.00
N TRP A 331 -12.25 10.48 7.55
CA TRP A 331 -12.26 9.18 6.89
C TRP A 331 -13.50 8.40 7.31
N GLN A 332 -14.33 8.08 6.34
CA GLN A 332 -15.62 7.45 6.59
C GLN A 332 -15.47 5.95 6.87
N ILE A 333 -15.98 5.51 8.01
CA ILE A 333 -15.86 4.12 8.48
C ILE A 333 -16.95 3.29 7.81
N ASP A 334 -16.55 2.32 6.98
CA ASP A 334 -17.49 1.54 6.17
C ASP A 334 -17.08 0.07 6.02
N PRO A 335 -17.42 -0.79 6.98
CA PRO A 335 -17.17 -2.24 6.87
C PRO A 335 -17.92 -2.90 5.70
N LEU A 336 -19.10 -2.40 5.30
CA LEU A 336 -19.84 -2.96 4.16
C LEU A 336 -19.16 -2.64 2.83
N GLY A 337 -18.53 -1.46 2.71
CA GLY A 337 -17.68 -1.13 1.58
C GLY A 337 -16.50 -2.09 1.46
N PHE A 338 -15.88 -2.44 2.57
CA PHE A 338 -14.80 -3.44 2.63
C PHE A 338 -15.26 -4.83 2.13
N ARG A 339 -16.41 -5.33 2.61
CA ARG A 339 -17.03 -6.57 2.11
C ARG A 339 -17.29 -6.49 0.60
N THR A 340 -17.84 -5.38 0.14
CA THR A 340 -18.18 -5.17 -1.28
C THR A 340 -16.95 -5.28 -2.17
N ILE A 341 -15.82 -4.66 -1.79
CA ILE A 341 -14.57 -4.71 -2.57
C ILE A 341 -14.04 -6.14 -2.65
N ILE A 342 -13.96 -6.86 -1.52
CA ILE A 342 -13.49 -8.26 -1.48
C ILE A 342 -14.34 -9.12 -2.40
N THR A 343 -15.66 -9.01 -2.29
CA THR A 343 -16.61 -9.81 -3.08
C THR A 343 -16.51 -9.48 -4.57
N ARG A 344 -16.43 -8.20 -4.94
CA ARG A 344 -16.28 -7.77 -6.34
C ARG A 344 -14.96 -8.24 -6.94
N TYR A 345 -13.83 -8.09 -6.25
CA TYR A 345 -12.54 -8.54 -6.74
C TYR A 345 -12.57 -10.02 -7.11
N TYR A 346 -13.08 -10.85 -6.20
CA TYR A 346 -13.16 -12.28 -6.47
C TYR A 346 -14.17 -12.63 -7.56
N ASN A 347 -15.33 -11.98 -7.59
CA ASN A 347 -16.35 -12.25 -8.61
C ASN A 347 -15.90 -11.84 -10.02
N ASP A 348 -15.24 -10.70 -10.12
CA ASP A 348 -14.87 -10.13 -11.42
C ASP A 348 -13.59 -10.78 -11.99
N TRP A 349 -12.60 -11.05 -11.13
CA TRP A 349 -11.27 -11.44 -11.56
C TRP A 349 -10.88 -12.89 -11.25
N ARG A 350 -11.58 -13.58 -10.37
CA ARG A 350 -11.31 -14.98 -9.95
C ARG A 350 -9.89 -15.22 -9.45
N LEU A 351 -9.28 -14.20 -8.86
CA LEU A 351 -7.99 -14.27 -8.19
C LEU A 351 -8.21 -14.22 -6.66
N PRO A 352 -7.38 -14.92 -5.88
CA PRO A 352 -7.41 -14.76 -4.42
C PRO A 352 -7.22 -13.29 -4.03
N VAL A 353 -7.93 -12.87 -2.99
CA VAL A 353 -7.94 -11.49 -2.51
C VAL A 353 -7.14 -11.38 -1.21
N PHE A 354 -6.36 -10.34 -1.05
CA PHE A 354 -5.58 -10.12 0.15
C PHE A 354 -5.66 -8.65 0.61
N PRO A 355 -6.56 -8.31 1.54
CA PRO A 355 -6.51 -7.01 2.23
C PRO A 355 -5.25 -6.93 3.09
N ILE A 356 -4.33 -6.04 2.73
CA ILE A 356 -2.99 -5.95 3.34
C ILE A 356 -2.75 -4.66 4.10
N GLU A 357 -3.69 -3.74 4.09
CA GLU A 357 -3.70 -2.56 4.94
C GLU A 357 -5.14 -2.24 5.35
N ASN A 358 -5.40 -2.27 6.63
CA ASN A 358 -6.65 -1.79 7.21
C ASN A 358 -6.38 -1.21 8.60
N GLY A 359 -7.01 -0.10 8.95
CA GLY A 359 -6.76 0.53 10.23
C GLY A 359 -7.45 1.89 10.39
N ILE A 360 -7.40 2.40 11.60
CA ILE A 360 -7.94 3.69 11.99
C ILE A 360 -6.86 4.55 12.63
N GLY A 361 -6.60 5.71 12.05
CA GLY A 361 -5.72 6.73 12.63
C GLY A 361 -6.50 7.63 13.59
N VAL A 362 -6.01 7.77 14.81
CA VAL A 362 -6.65 8.57 15.87
C VAL A 362 -5.59 9.34 16.66
N ILE A 363 -5.93 10.53 17.16
CA ILE A 363 -5.07 11.27 18.07
C ILE A 363 -5.13 10.61 19.44
N GLU A 364 -3.98 10.16 19.93
CA GLU A 364 -3.84 9.48 21.21
C GLU A 364 -2.71 10.13 22.01
N SER A 365 -2.86 10.14 23.33
CA SER A 365 -1.83 10.50 24.29
C SER A 365 -1.68 9.41 25.34
N TRP A 366 -0.44 9.19 25.79
CA TRP A 366 -0.13 8.22 26.84
C TRP A 366 0.20 8.96 28.13
N ASP A 367 -0.36 8.49 29.24
CA ASP A 367 -0.15 9.09 30.58
C ASP A 367 1.19 8.72 31.24
N GLY A 368 1.96 7.83 30.57
CA GLY A 368 3.25 7.35 31.08
C GLY A 368 3.15 6.06 31.91
N GLU A 369 1.97 5.58 32.24
CA GLU A 369 1.77 4.46 33.17
C GLU A 369 0.82 3.38 32.63
N HIS A 370 -0.40 3.76 32.23
CA HIS A 370 -1.45 2.80 31.86
C HIS A 370 -1.52 2.54 30.38
N PRO A 371 -1.88 1.31 29.92
CA PRO A 371 -2.16 1.05 28.51
C PRO A 371 -3.29 1.95 27.98
N ILE A 372 -3.13 2.47 26.77
CA ILE A 372 -4.18 3.27 26.11
C ILE A 372 -5.42 2.40 25.89
N ALA A 373 -6.58 2.89 26.35
CA ALA A 373 -7.87 2.24 26.18
C ALA A 373 -8.47 2.60 24.82
N ASP A 374 -8.14 1.85 23.78
CA ASP A 374 -8.53 2.08 22.40
C ASP A 374 -9.69 1.18 21.91
N ASP A 375 -10.79 1.16 22.67
CA ASP A 375 -12.01 0.39 22.37
C ASP A 375 -12.59 0.70 20.98
N TYR A 376 -12.45 1.94 20.52
CA TYR A 376 -12.84 2.35 19.16
C TYR A 376 -12.03 1.61 18.09
N ARG A 377 -10.75 1.31 18.32
CA ARG A 377 -9.90 0.56 17.40
C ARG A 377 -10.29 -0.92 17.38
N ILE A 378 -10.60 -1.48 18.56
CA ILE A 378 -11.16 -2.84 18.67
C ILE A 378 -12.46 -2.93 17.87
N ALA A 379 -13.37 -2.00 18.05
CA ALA A 379 -14.63 -1.97 17.31
C ALA A 379 -14.40 -1.88 15.79
N TYR A 380 -13.52 -1.00 15.35
CA TYR A 380 -13.18 -0.84 13.94
C TYR A 380 -12.66 -2.16 13.32
N HIS A 381 -11.64 -2.76 13.92
CA HIS A 381 -11.06 -4.01 13.39
C HIS A 381 -12.04 -5.18 13.46
N ARG A 382 -12.81 -5.31 14.55
CA ARG A 382 -13.84 -6.34 14.69
C ARG A 382 -14.88 -6.24 13.56
N ASP A 383 -15.37 -5.05 13.28
CA ASP A 383 -16.42 -4.85 12.28
C ASP A 383 -15.89 -5.11 10.86
N HIS A 384 -14.65 -4.73 10.55
CA HIS A 384 -14.02 -5.04 9.26
C HIS A 384 -13.66 -6.53 9.11
N ILE A 385 -13.14 -7.18 10.16
CA ILE A 385 -12.88 -8.63 10.12
C ILE A 385 -14.19 -9.42 9.95
N ASN A 386 -15.27 -9.01 10.62
CA ASN A 386 -16.59 -9.62 10.41
C ASN A 386 -17.10 -9.43 8.97
N ALA A 387 -16.91 -8.25 8.40
CA ALA A 387 -17.26 -7.96 7.00
C ALA A 387 -16.46 -8.84 6.02
N MET A 388 -15.15 -9.02 6.25
CA MET A 388 -14.33 -9.96 5.49
C MET A 388 -14.81 -11.41 5.64
N LYS A 389 -15.13 -11.86 6.85
CA LYS A 389 -15.67 -13.21 7.10
C LYS A 389 -17.00 -13.42 6.37
N ALA A 390 -17.87 -12.40 6.32
CA ALA A 390 -19.09 -12.44 5.53
C ALA A 390 -18.79 -12.57 4.02
N ALA A 391 -17.82 -11.83 3.49
CA ALA A 391 -17.39 -11.99 2.10
C ALA A 391 -16.91 -13.42 1.79
N ILE A 392 -16.21 -14.07 2.73
CA ILE A 392 -15.73 -15.45 2.58
C ILE A 392 -16.89 -16.46 2.69
N PHE A 393 -17.69 -16.40 3.75
CA PHE A 393 -18.62 -17.48 4.11
C PHE A 393 -20.00 -17.33 3.47
N GLU A 394 -20.43 -16.12 3.19
CA GLU A 394 -21.74 -15.83 2.60
C GLU A 394 -21.62 -15.56 1.10
N ASP A 395 -20.59 -14.80 0.67
CA ASP A 395 -20.41 -14.40 -0.73
C ASP A 395 -19.46 -15.32 -1.51
N GLY A 396 -18.72 -16.21 -0.83
CA GLY A 396 -17.87 -17.24 -1.44
C GLY A 396 -16.50 -16.73 -1.94
N ALA A 397 -16.03 -15.56 -1.47
CA ALA A 397 -14.74 -15.02 -1.85
C ALA A 397 -13.58 -15.85 -1.26
N GLN A 398 -12.49 -15.98 -2.02
CA GLN A 398 -11.25 -16.56 -1.54
C GLN A 398 -10.33 -15.44 -1.03
N VAL A 399 -10.02 -15.46 0.27
CA VAL A 399 -9.17 -14.48 0.93
C VAL A 399 -7.97 -15.18 1.54
N ILE A 400 -6.76 -14.66 1.26
CA ILE A 400 -5.49 -15.22 1.72
C ILE A 400 -5.25 -14.90 3.20
N GLY A 401 -5.58 -13.68 3.62
CA GLY A 401 -5.29 -13.20 4.97
C GLY A 401 -5.84 -11.81 5.22
N TYR A 402 -5.50 -11.25 6.37
CA TYR A 402 -5.83 -9.89 6.78
C TYR A 402 -4.63 -9.25 7.46
N LEU A 403 -4.12 -8.15 6.91
CA LEU A 403 -3.07 -7.37 7.53
C LEU A 403 -3.60 -5.99 7.92
N GLY A 404 -3.34 -5.58 9.16
CA GLY A 404 -3.55 -4.22 9.61
C GLY A 404 -2.45 -3.27 9.10
N TRP A 405 -2.67 -1.97 9.26
CA TRP A 405 -1.65 -0.97 9.00
C TRP A 405 -1.00 -0.49 10.31
N GLY A 406 0.30 -0.77 10.44
CA GLY A 406 1.10 -0.43 11.61
C GLY A 406 0.89 -1.36 12.82
N LEU A 407 1.84 -2.27 13.10
CA LEU A 407 1.89 -2.92 14.40
C LEU A 407 2.14 -1.88 15.49
N ILE A 408 3.19 -1.09 15.29
CA ILE A 408 3.53 0.05 16.14
C ILE A 408 2.99 1.33 15.54
N ASP A 409 2.84 2.38 16.34
CA ASP A 409 2.60 3.71 15.80
C ASP A 409 3.74 4.13 14.89
N ILE A 410 3.41 4.69 13.75
CA ILE A 410 4.34 5.15 12.73
C ILE A 410 4.04 6.60 12.36
N LEU A 411 4.98 7.26 11.72
CA LEU A 411 4.68 8.54 11.08
C LEU A 411 3.58 8.34 10.04
N SER A 412 2.61 9.24 9.97
CA SER A 412 1.69 9.25 8.83
C SER A 412 2.45 9.54 7.52
N SER A 413 1.81 9.34 6.37
CA SER A 413 2.40 9.68 5.07
C SER A 413 2.80 11.17 4.94
N GLN A 414 2.25 12.03 5.80
CA GLN A 414 2.57 13.46 5.90
C GLN A 414 3.58 13.78 7.01
N GLY A 415 4.14 12.78 7.70
CA GLY A 415 5.09 12.97 8.78
C GLY A 415 4.44 13.29 10.14
N ASP A 416 3.12 13.21 10.26
CA ASP A 416 2.42 13.53 11.51
C ASP A 416 2.29 12.30 12.41
N MET A 417 3.00 12.32 13.54
CA MET A 417 2.98 11.24 14.53
C MET A 417 1.69 11.22 15.36
N ARG A 418 0.88 12.28 15.36
CA ARG A 418 -0.38 12.33 16.09
C ARG A 418 -1.42 11.39 15.50
N LYS A 419 -1.37 11.13 14.19
CA LYS A 419 -2.26 10.20 13.50
C LYS A 419 -1.80 8.76 13.74
N ARG A 420 -2.19 8.20 14.87
CA ARG A 420 -1.72 6.91 15.36
C ARG A 420 -2.58 5.76 14.88
N TYR A 421 -1.94 4.80 14.24
CA TYR A 421 -2.59 3.59 13.70
C TYR A 421 -2.27 2.34 14.51
N GLY A 422 -1.13 2.34 15.20
CA GLY A 422 -0.55 1.16 15.81
C GLY A 422 -1.42 0.51 16.88
N VAL A 423 -1.24 -0.77 17.03
CA VAL A 423 -1.75 -1.55 18.16
C VAL A 423 -0.78 -1.50 19.36
N VAL A 424 0.40 -0.99 19.11
CA VAL A 424 1.45 -0.68 20.08
C VAL A 424 1.78 0.81 19.96
N TYR A 425 1.67 1.53 21.06
CA TYR A 425 2.05 2.94 21.13
C TYR A 425 3.56 3.08 21.08
N VAL A 426 4.05 4.05 20.31
CA VAL A 426 5.46 4.47 20.34
C VAL A 426 5.56 5.80 21.08
N ASN A 427 6.33 5.82 22.16
CA ASN A 427 6.52 7.01 22.98
C ASN A 427 7.39 8.04 22.24
N ARG A 428 6.75 8.80 21.37
CA ARG A 428 7.34 9.83 20.52
C ARG A 428 6.28 10.86 20.15
N GLU A 429 6.68 12.11 20.02
CA GLU A 429 5.90 13.21 19.45
C GLU A 429 6.55 13.71 18.14
N ASN A 430 5.90 14.66 17.45
CA ASN A 430 6.42 15.17 16.18
C ASN A 430 7.81 15.79 16.31
N HIS A 431 8.05 16.60 17.35
CA HIS A 431 9.31 17.32 17.56
C HIS A 431 10.10 16.82 18.79
N ASP A 432 9.68 15.70 19.39
CA ASP A 432 10.33 15.11 20.55
C ASP A 432 10.36 13.58 20.40
N LEU A 433 11.56 13.04 20.22
CA LEU A 433 11.77 11.60 20.06
C LEU A 433 11.54 10.81 21.35
N LYS A 434 11.60 11.46 22.51
CA LYS A 434 11.52 10.80 23.82
C LYS A 434 12.38 9.54 23.88
N ASP A 435 11.85 8.45 24.39
CA ASP A 435 12.58 7.18 24.52
C ASP A 435 12.22 6.13 23.43
N LEU A 436 11.28 6.46 22.55
CA LEU A 436 10.77 5.56 21.50
C LEU A 436 10.25 4.22 22.03
N ARG A 437 9.90 4.12 23.32
CA ARG A 437 9.43 2.88 23.94
C ARG A 437 8.14 2.40 23.31
N ARG A 438 8.05 1.07 23.11
CA ARG A 438 6.87 0.36 22.61
C ARG A 438 5.97 -0.01 23.77
N VAL A 439 4.72 0.46 23.76
CA VAL A 439 3.72 0.23 24.81
C VAL A 439 2.48 -0.40 24.20
N PRO A 440 2.19 -1.70 24.41
CA PRO A 440 0.97 -2.33 23.91
C PRO A 440 -0.27 -1.58 24.39
N LYS A 441 -1.20 -1.30 23.44
CA LYS A 441 -2.51 -0.70 23.72
C LYS A 441 -3.52 -1.79 24.09
N LYS A 442 -4.73 -1.44 24.51
CA LYS A 442 -5.78 -2.41 24.87
C LYS A 442 -6.10 -3.38 23.71
N ILE A 443 -6.15 -2.91 22.48
CA ILE A 443 -6.38 -3.73 21.30
C ILE A 443 -5.36 -4.86 21.14
N TYR A 444 -4.13 -4.70 21.62
CA TYR A 444 -3.09 -5.72 21.52
C TYR A 444 -3.55 -7.08 22.12
N ALA A 445 -4.12 -7.06 23.30
CA ALA A 445 -4.63 -8.26 23.94
C ALA A 445 -5.82 -8.88 23.18
N TRP A 446 -6.69 -8.05 22.62
CA TRP A 446 -7.82 -8.50 21.81
C TRP A 446 -7.35 -9.14 20.49
N LEU A 447 -6.45 -8.50 19.75
CA LEU A 447 -5.89 -9.08 18.52
C LEU A 447 -5.12 -10.37 18.77
N LYS A 448 -4.43 -10.47 19.90
CA LYS A 448 -3.76 -11.73 20.31
C LYS A 448 -4.76 -12.88 20.39
N GLN A 449 -5.95 -12.66 20.94
CA GLN A 449 -7.01 -13.66 20.94
C GLN A 449 -7.51 -13.98 19.53
N VAL A 450 -7.75 -12.97 18.72
CA VAL A 450 -8.21 -13.14 17.33
C VAL A 450 -7.22 -13.96 16.51
N PHE A 451 -5.94 -13.59 16.51
CA PHE A 451 -4.92 -14.24 15.70
C PHE A 451 -4.67 -15.69 16.16
N ARG A 452 -4.53 -15.92 17.46
CA ARG A 452 -4.30 -17.26 18.02
C ARG A 452 -5.50 -18.20 17.88
N SER A 453 -6.70 -17.66 17.82
CA SER A 453 -7.91 -18.46 17.57
C SER A 453 -8.25 -18.59 16.08
N ASN A 454 -7.42 -18.08 15.18
CA ASN A 454 -7.72 -17.98 13.75
C ASN A 454 -9.08 -17.32 13.47
N GLY A 455 -9.36 -16.22 14.19
CA GLY A 455 -10.58 -15.42 14.04
C GLY A 455 -11.85 -16.04 14.68
N GLU A 456 -11.73 -17.07 15.50
CA GLU A 456 -12.89 -17.67 16.18
C GLU A 456 -13.30 -16.89 17.46
N ALA A 457 -12.34 -16.34 18.20
CA ALA A 457 -12.57 -15.50 19.37
C ALA A 457 -12.43 -14.01 19.00
N MET A 458 -13.55 -13.28 19.03
CA MET A 458 -13.60 -11.87 18.64
C MET A 458 -14.35 -11.04 19.67
#